data_af553345f18a5a23b35a2d401b5219de
#
_entry.id   af553345f18a5a23b35a2d401b5219de
#
_cell.length_a   1.000
_cell.length_b   1.000
_cell.length_c   1.000
_cell.angle_alpha   90.00
_cell.angle_beta   90.00
_cell.angle_gamma   90.00
#
_symmetry.space_group_name_H-M   'P 1'
#
loop_
_entity.id
_entity.type
_entity.pdbx_description
1 polymer ?
#
loop_
_entity_poly.entity_id
_entity_poly.type
_entity_poly.pdbx_seq_one_letter_code
_entity_poly.pdbx_strand_id
1 'polypeptide(L)'
;MRPNVLECFPFFGTAKGADCTDCHMRELHSVDTIGVVGAGTMGNGIAQVAAMAGYEVVMRDIEQSYLDDGFDTIRGSLDRFVDNDDLTEPEADEVLDAIEGTTDLEDLADADVVVEAAVENMDVKQDIFADLDAVVPDDVVLATNTSTLSITSIASVTDRPELVVGLHFMNPVPIMDGVELVVGEKTADEVVSFAHDLAEDLGKQTWESDDKPGFVTNRILIPWVNEGIRAYDEGVASKNDIDRGMKLGTNVPMGPLELADHIGLDICLDASETLHEELGDRYKPAYLLKRKVEAGDLGKKSGSGFYEY
;
A
#
# COMPACT_ATOMS: atom_id res chain seq x y z
N MET A 1 6.19 26.30 -37.88
CA MET A 1 7.20 26.63 -36.87
C MET A 1 6.50 27.40 -35.77
N ARG A 2 6.23 26.75 -34.64
CA ARG A 2 5.83 27.41 -33.36
C ARG A 2 6.84 26.96 -32.34
N PRO A 3 7.41 27.86 -31.51
CA PRO A 3 8.43 27.51 -30.55
C PRO A 3 7.81 26.84 -29.32
N ASN A 4 8.51 25.82 -28.86
CA ASN A 4 8.33 25.10 -27.60
C ASN A 4 8.64 26.06 -26.42
N VAL A 5 7.65 26.30 -25.57
CA VAL A 5 7.86 27.00 -24.28
C VAL A 5 7.58 26.00 -23.18
N LEU A 6 8.61 25.27 -22.80
CA LEU A 6 8.72 24.62 -21.49
C LEU A 6 9.73 25.44 -20.69
N GLU A 7 9.27 26.51 -20.06
CA GLU A 7 10.04 27.19 -19.03
C GLU A 7 9.76 26.53 -17.68
N CYS A 8 10.85 26.07 -17.08
CA CYS A 8 10.92 25.53 -15.74
C CYS A 8 10.31 26.46 -14.70
N PHE A 9 9.34 25.98 -13.95
CA PHE A 9 8.97 26.60 -12.68
C PHE A 9 9.98 26.18 -11.61
N PRO A 10 10.49 27.11 -10.80
CA PRO A 10 11.38 26.73 -9.69
C PRO A 10 10.57 26.02 -8.60
N PHE A 11 11.02 24.85 -8.23
CA PHE A 11 10.55 24.10 -7.08
C PHE A 11 10.61 24.96 -5.81
N PHE A 12 9.52 24.99 -5.08
CA PHE A 12 9.45 25.57 -3.74
C PHE A 12 10.34 24.80 -2.77
N GLY A 13 11.03 25.55 -1.94
CA GLY A 13 12.11 25.11 -1.11
C GLY A 13 11.81 23.90 -0.23
N THR A 14 12.75 23.00 -0.24
CA THR A 14 12.93 21.88 0.66
C THR A 14 12.96 22.35 2.11
N ALA A 15 12.08 21.80 2.93
CA ALA A 15 12.24 21.81 4.37
C ALA A 15 13.56 21.06 4.69
N LYS A 16 14.32 21.62 5.61
CA LYS A 16 15.62 21.13 6.02
C LYS A 16 15.47 19.73 6.63
N GLY A 17 15.87 18.71 5.89
CA GLY A 17 16.22 17.42 6.44
C GLY A 17 17.34 17.57 7.47
N ALA A 18 17.30 16.83 8.54
CA ALA A 18 18.42 16.70 9.45
C ALA A 18 19.58 16.07 8.68
N ASP A 19 20.68 16.81 8.57
CA ASP A 19 21.93 16.35 7.97
C ASP A 19 22.52 15.27 8.90
N CYS A 20 22.04 14.02 8.74
CA CYS A 20 22.50 12.87 9.49
C CYS A 20 23.67 12.24 8.70
N THR A 21 24.87 12.76 8.90
CA THR A 21 26.10 12.34 8.20
C THR A 21 26.62 10.95 8.59
N ASP A 22 25.84 10.15 9.33
CA ASP A 22 26.20 8.79 9.78
C ASP A 22 25.03 7.80 9.74
N CYS A 23 24.10 7.92 8.78
CA CYS A 23 23.10 6.88 8.59
C CYS A 23 23.80 5.66 7.94
N HIS A 24 24.15 4.65 8.75
CA HIS A 24 24.65 3.38 8.26
C HIS A 24 23.44 2.55 7.81
N MET A 25 23.18 2.57 6.52
CA MET A 25 22.09 1.85 5.87
C MET A 25 22.69 0.91 4.81
N ARG A 26 22.04 -0.23 4.57
CA ARG A 26 22.40 -1.12 3.47
C ARG A 26 22.15 -0.45 2.13
N GLU A 27 23.03 -0.68 1.16
CA GLU A 27 22.84 -0.23 -0.21
C GLU A 27 21.99 -1.27 -0.98
N LEU A 28 21.11 -0.84 -1.89
CA LEU A 28 20.19 -1.73 -2.60
C LEU A 28 20.89 -2.92 -3.28
N HIS A 29 22.07 -2.69 -3.85
CA HIS A 29 22.83 -3.75 -4.51
C HIS A 29 23.32 -4.88 -3.57
N SER A 30 23.19 -4.72 -2.25
CA SER A 30 23.48 -5.73 -1.23
C SER A 30 22.22 -6.37 -0.63
N VAL A 31 21.04 -6.05 -1.17
CA VAL A 31 19.79 -6.67 -0.77
C VAL A 31 19.61 -7.96 -1.55
N ASP A 32 19.60 -9.07 -0.87
CA ASP A 32 19.33 -10.40 -1.43
C ASP A 32 17.99 -10.94 -0.88
N THR A 33 17.66 -10.61 0.38
CA THR A 33 16.49 -11.15 1.09
C THR A 33 15.53 -10.06 1.56
N ILE A 34 14.27 -10.18 1.18
CA ILE A 34 13.17 -9.31 1.62
C ILE A 34 12.29 -10.04 2.64
N GLY A 35 12.18 -9.48 3.85
CA GLY A 35 11.21 -9.91 4.84
C GLY A 35 9.83 -9.29 4.58
N VAL A 36 8.78 -10.08 4.66
CA VAL A 36 7.39 -9.59 4.56
C VAL A 36 6.60 -10.03 5.79
N VAL A 37 6.09 -9.10 6.56
CA VAL A 37 5.28 -9.40 7.76
C VAL A 37 3.81 -9.23 7.45
N GLY A 38 3.07 -10.34 7.51
CA GLY A 38 1.67 -10.46 7.12
C GLY A 38 1.54 -11.17 5.76
N ALA A 39 0.81 -12.30 5.72
CA ALA A 39 0.52 -13.08 4.51
C ALA A 39 -0.87 -12.77 3.91
N GLY A 40 -1.56 -11.74 4.45
CA GLY A 40 -2.87 -11.30 3.99
C GLY A 40 -2.85 -10.70 2.59
N THR A 41 -3.95 -10.04 2.19
CA THR A 41 -4.19 -9.51 0.83
C THR A 41 -3.04 -8.69 0.25
N MET A 42 -2.38 -7.88 1.07
CA MET A 42 -1.26 -7.04 0.60
C MET A 42 0.07 -7.79 0.67
N GLY A 43 0.34 -8.47 1.80
CA GLY A 43 1.63 -9.11 2.04
C GLY A 43 1.93 -10.24 1.06
N ASN A 44 0.96 -11.10 0.73
CA ASN A 44 1.16 -12.12 -0.30
C ASN A 44 1.51 -11.51 -1.66
N GLY A 45 0.87 -10.39 -2.03
CA GLY A 45 1.17 -9.68 -3.27
C GLY A 45 2.54 -8.99 -3.26
N ILE A 46 2.98 -8.45 -2.11
CA ILE A 46 4.33 -7.87 -1.93
C ILE A 46 5.39 -8.98 -2.02
N ALA A 47 5.17 -10.12 -1.35
CA ALA A 47 6.04 -11.28 -1.44
C ALA A 47 6.16 -11.79 -2.88
N GLN A 48 5.03 -11.88 -3.61
CA GLN A 48 5.02 -12.30 -5.00
C GLN A 48 5.86 -11.36 -5.89
N VAL A 49 5.67 -10.05 -5.81
CA VAL A 49 6.42 -9.12 -6.69
C VAL A 49 7.89 -9.06 -6.33
N ALA A 50 8.26 -9.23 -5.06
CA ALA A 50 9.65 -9.33 -4.62
C ALA A 50 10.33 -10.59 -5.21
N ALA A 51 9.68 -11.76 -5.12
CA ALA A 51 10.18 -12.98 -5.71
C ALA A 51 10.23 -12.92 -7.26
N MET A 52 9.25 -12.29 -7.91
CA MET A 52 9.25 -12.04 -9.35
C MET A 52 10.41 -11.13 -9.79
N ALA A 53 10.87 -10.22 -8.93
CA ALA A 53 12.04 -9.37 -9.16
C ALA A 53 13.38 -10.09 -8.91
N GLY A 54 13.34 -11.32 -8.38
CA GLY A 54 14.52 -12.19 -8.18
C GLY A 54 15.08 -12.16 -6.75
N TYR A 55 14.36 -11.60 -5.78
CA TYR A 55 14.73 -11.64 -4.37
C TYR A 55 14.31 -12.95 -3.71
N GLU A 56 15.11 -13.42 -2.75
CA GLU A 56 14.64 -14.39 -1.76
C GLU A 56 13.67 -13.69 -0.80
N VAL A 57 12.59 -14.37 -0.42
CA VAL A 57 11.55 -13.76 0.42
C VAL A 57 11.26 -14.64 1.62
N VAL A 58 11.27 -14.02 2.81
CA VAL A 58 10.77 -14.66 4.04
C VAL A 58 9.43 -14.02 4.38
N MET A 59 8.33 -14.74 4.12
CA MET A 59 6.97 -14.29 4.41
C MET A 59 6.53 -14.83 5.78
N ARG A 60 6.34 -13.93 6.74
CA ARG A 60 5.96 -14.28 8.10
C ARG A 60 4.51 -13.93 8.40
N ASP A 61 3.77 -14.84 9.06
CA ASP A 61 2.49 -14.51 9.70
C ASP A 61 2.38 -15.19 11.06
N ILE A 62 1.38 -14.81 11.88
CA ILE A 62 1.21 -15.32 13.24
C ILE A 62 0.69 -16.78 13.29
N GLU A 63 0.04 -17.24 12.24
CA GLU A 63 -0.55 -18.58 12.14
C GLU A 63 -0.25 -19.23 10.79
N GLN A 64 0.01 -20.54 10.80
CA GLN A 64 0.28 -21.32 9.59
C GLN A 64 -0.89 -21.25 8.59
N SER A 65 -2.13 -21.19 9.06
CA SER A 65 -3.31 -21.08 8.18
C SER A 65 -3.31 -19.80 7.34
N TYR A 66 -2.80 -18.68 7.86
CA TYR A 66 -2.69 -17.43 7.11
C TYR A 66 -1.58 -17.51 6.03
N LEU A 67 -0.50 -18.21 6.34
CA LEU A 67 0.55 -18.51 5.36
C LEU A 67 0.02 -19.40 4.24
N ASP A 68 -0.69 -20.47 4.59
CA ASP A 68 -1.29 -21.39 3.62
C ASP A 68 -2.25 -20.66 2.67
N ASP A 69 -3.14 -19.81 3.19
CA ASP A 69 -4.05 -18.96 2.41
C ASP A 69 -3.28 -17.95 1.53
N GLY A 70 -2.18 -17.37 2.06
CA GLY A 70 -1.30 -16.48 1.33
C GLY A 70 -0.64 -17.17 0.14
N PHE A 71 -0.05 -18.35 0.34
CA PHE A 71 0.53 -19.16 -0.73
C PHE A 71 -0.50 -19.59 -1.76
N ASP A 72 -1.71 -19.99 -1.35
CA ASP A 72 -2.77 -20.32 -2.29
C ASP A 72 -3.19 -19.12 -3.14
N THR A 73 -3.19 -17.91 -2.55
CA THR A 73 -3.45 -16.68 -3.28
C THR A 73 -2.35 -16.36 -4.29
N ILE A 74 -1.06 -16.53 -3.92
CA ILE A 74 0.08 -16.36 -4.81
C ILE A 74 0.00 -17.37 -5.97
N ARG A 75 -0.22 -18.66 -5.71
CA ARG A 75 -0.38 -19.70 -6.76
C ARG A 75 -1.48 -19.31 -7.75
N GLY A 76 -2.68 -18.99 -7.24
CA GLY A 76 -3.78 -18.58 -8.11
C GLY A 76 -3.53 -17.26 -8.86
N SER A 77 -2.63 -16.40 -8.36
CA SER A 77 -2.15 -15.22 -9.09
C SER A 77 -1.19 -15.60 -10.21
N LEU A 78 -0.18 -16.43 -9.90
CA LEU A 78 0.81 -16.89 -10.87
C LEU A 78 0.18 -17.72 -12.00
N ASP A 79 -0.82 -18.58 -11.69
CA ASP A 79 -1.59 -19.31 -12.72
C ASP A 79 -2.21 -18.34 -13.74
N ARG A 80 -2.72 -17.18 -13.30
CA ARG A 80 -3.27 -16.16 -14.21
C ARG A 80 -2.19 -15.49 -15.07
N PHE A 81 -0.98 -15.28 -14.55
CA PHE A 81 0.15 -14.78 -15.35
C PHE A 81 0.58 -15.80 -16.40
N VAL A 82 0.56 -17.10 -16.07
CA VAL A 82 0.83 -18.19 -17.04
C VAL A 82 -0.28 -18.27 -18.09
N ASP A 83 -1.55 -18.22 -17.70
CA ASP A 83 -2.71 -18.25 -18.59
C ASP A 83 -2.73 -17.06 -19.59
N ASN A 84 -2.12 -15.93 -19.21
CA ASN A 84 -2.00 -14.72 -20.03
C ASN A 84 -0.71 -14.68 -20.87
N ASP A 85 0.14 -15.71 -20.81
CA ASP A 85 1.47 -15.75 -21.46
C ASP A 85 2.46 -14.69 -20.92
N ASP A 86 2.24 -14.16 -19.70
CA ASP A 86 3.14 -13.21 -19.03
C ASP A 86 4.30 -13.93 -18.31
N LEU A 87 4.09 -15.17 -17.89
CA LEU A 87 5.08 -16.09 -17.31
C LEU A 87 4.94 -17.47 -17.95
N THR A 88 6.01 -18.27 -17.89
CA THR A 88 5.96 -19.71 -18.13
C THR A 88 5.73 -20.49 -16.84
N GLU A 89 5.22 -21.74 -16.91
CA GLU A 89 5.08 -22.59 -15.72
C GLU A 89 6.39 -22.72 -14.91
N PRO A 90 7.59 -22.95 -15.52
CA PRO A 90 8.84 -23.00 -14.75
C PRO A 90 9.19 -21.69 -14.04
N GLU A 91 8.95 -20.53 -14.65
CA GLU A 91 9.17 -19.21 -14.01
C GLU A 91 8.23 -18.99 -12.83
N ALA A 92 6.96 -19.43 -12.93
CA ALA A 92 6.01 -19.38 -11.82
C ALA A 92 6.44 -20.31 -10.65
N ASP A 93 6.97 -21.49 -10.95
CA ASP A 93 7.53 -22.39 -9.94
C ASP A 93 8.77 -21.76 -9.26
N GLU A 94 9.68 -21.13 -10.02
CA GLU A 94 10.85 -20.42 -9.48
C GLU A 94 10.44 -19.29 -8.52
N VAL A 95 9.37 -18.53 -8.84
CA VAL A 95 8.83 -17.48 -7.95
C VAL A 95 8.32 -18.07 -6.64
N LEU A 96 7.60 -19.21 -6.69
CA LEU A 96 7.09 -19.87 -5.49
C LEU A 96 8.22 -20.44 -4.64
N ASP A 97 9.25 -21.01 -5.26
CA ASP A 97 10.39 -21.61 -4.58
C ASP A 97 11.28 -20.55 -3.88
N ALA A 98 11.23 -19.28 -4.33
CA ALA A 98 11.93 -18.17 -3.73
C ALA A 98 11.23 -17.62 -2.47
N ILE A 99 10.04 -18.09 -2.12
CA ILE A 99 9.28 -17.59 -0.96
C ILE A 99 9.25 -18.65 0.14
N GLU A 100 9.89 -18.37 1.27
CA GLU A 100 9.80 -19.17 2.48
C GLU A 100 8.72 -18.62 3.43
N GLY A 101 7.86 -19.47 3.96
CA GLY A 101 6.82 -19.12 4.93
C GLY A 101 7.22 -19.50 6.35
N THR A 102 7.07 -18.59 7.31
CA THR A 102 7.37 -18.85 8.73
C THR A 102 6.36 -18.22 9.67
N THR A 103 6.19 -18.81 10.86
CA THR A 103 5.44 -18.19 11.97
C THR A 103 6.37 -17.56 13.01
N ASP A 104 7.67 -17.72 12.86
CA ASP A 104 8.67 -17.19 13.78
C ASP A 104 9.22 -15.85 13.28
N LEU A 105 9.28 -14.85 14.16
CA LEU A 105 9.79 -13.53 13.78
C LEU A 105 11.32 -13.53 13.68
N GLU A 106 11.99 -14.37 14.47
CA GLU A 106 13.45 -14.53 14.45
C GLU A 106 13.99 -15.00 13.10
N ASP A 107 13.17 -15.64 12.26
CA ASP A 107 13.58 -16.03 10.91
C ASP A 107 13.78 -14.84 9.97
N LEU A 108 13.37 -13.63 10.39
CA LEU A 108 13.65 -12.36 9.68
C LEU A 108 15.01 -11.75 10.06
N ALA A 109 15.78 -12.37 10.97
CA ALA A 109 17.06 -11.83 11.44
C ALA A 109 18.10 -11.61 10.32
N ASP A 110 18.00 -12.37 9.23
CA ASP A 110 18.90 -12.25 8.08
C ASP A 110 18.27 -11.44 6.92
N ALA A 111 17.09 -10.84 7.10
CA ALA A 111 16.48 -9.98 6.09
C ALA A 111 17.28 -8.69 5.88
N ASP A 112 17.38 -8.25 4.63
CA ASP A 112 18.09 -7.02 4.24
C ASP A 112 17.19 -5.80 4.22
N VAL A 113 15.89 -6.00 4.06
CA VAL A 113 14.80 -5.02 4.19
C VAL A 113 13.55 -5.75 4.64
N VAL A 114 12.71 -5.11 5.47
CA VAL A 114 11.45 -5.69 5.90
C VAL A 114 10.28 -4.78 5.51
N VAL A 115 9.25 -5.37 4.90
CA VAL A 115 7.99 -4.70 4.56
C VAL A 115 6.86 -5.27 5.42
N GLU A 116 6.32 -4.48 6.33
CA GLU A 116 5.20 -4.83 7.17
C GLU A 116 3.88 -4.55 6.45
N ALA A 117 3.01 -5.55 6.38
CA ALA A 117 1.69 -5.54 5.74
C ALA A 117 0.61 -6.27 6.59
N ALA A 118 0.74 -6.19 7.92
CA ALA A 118 -0.22 -6.75 8.89
C ALA A 118 -1.51 -5.90 8.96
N VAL A 119 -2.38 -6.24 9.92
CA VAL A 119 -3.66 -5.54 10.10
C VAL A 119 -3.48 -4.04 10.37
N GLU A 120 -4.44 -3.23 9.86
CA GLU A 120 -4.40 -1.77 9.95
C GLU A 120 -4.80 -1.29 11.36
N ASN A 121 -3.90 -1.50 12.32
CA ASN A 121 -4.07 -1.13 13.72
C ASN A 121 -2.74 -0.60 14.27
N MET A 122 -2.75 0.62 14.83
CA MET A 122 -1.55 1.31 15.32
C MET A 122 -0.80 0.50 16.38
N ASP A 123 -1.49 0.01 17.39
CA ASP A 123 -0.86 -0.71 18.50
C ASP A 123 -0.18 -1.99 17.98
N VAL A 124 -0.85 -2.73 17.08
CA VAL A 124 -0.28 -3.95 16.47
C VAL A 124 0.95 -3.63 15.63
N LYS A 125 0.90 -2.57 14.82
CA LYS A 125 2.05 -2.18 14.00
C LYS A 125 3.22 -1.69 14.84
N GLN A 126 2.97 -0.94 15.90
CA GLN A 126 4.01 -0.53 16.85
C GLN A 126 4.64 -1.72 17.56
N ASP A 127 3.85 -2.70 18.01
CA ASP A 127 4.39 -3.93 18.61
C ASP A 127 5.28 -4.69 17.61
N ILE A 128 4.83 -4.85 16.36
CA ILE A 128 5.63 -5.48 15.29
C ILE A 128 6.93 -4.73 15.05
N PHE A 129 6.89 -3.39 14.96
CA PHE A 129 8.09 -2.58 14.70
C PHE A 129 9.08 -2.61 15.86
N ALA A 130 8.60 -2.63 17.11
CA ALA A 130 9.46 -2.81 18.28
C ALA A 130 10.13 -4.19 18.31
N ASP A 131 9.40 -5.25 17.93
CA ASP A 131 9.93 -6.61 17.86
C ASP A 131 10.92 -6.74 16.69
N LEU A 132 10.62 -6.19 15.50
CA LEU A 132 11.54 -6.15 14.34
C LEU A 132 12.82 -5.39 14.66
N ASP A 133 12.73 -4.26 15.36
CA ASP A 133 13.87 -3.46 15.79
C ASP A 133 14.87 -4.24 16.64
N ALA A 134 14.36 -5.22 17.41
CA ALA A 134 15.18 -6.09 18.25
C ALA A 134 15.75 -7.31 17.49
N VAL A 135 15.15 -7.72 16.38
CA VAL A 135 15.47 -8.96 15.66
C VAL A 135 16.41 -8.71 14.50
N VAL A 136 16.12 -7.70 13.65
CA VAL A 136 16.92 -7.45 12.45
C VAL A 136 18.13 -6.55 12.74
N PRO A 137 19.22 -6.63 11.94
CA PRO A 137 20.40 -5.77 12.09
C PRO A 137 20.08 -4.28 12.06
N ASP A 138 20.92 -3.48 12.75
CA ASP A 138 20.67 -2.03 12.95
C ASP A 138 20.69 -1.20 11.65
N ASP A 139 21.19 -1.74 10.55
CA ASP A 139 21.28 -1.10 9.23
C ASP A 139 20.14 -1.45 8.27
N VAL A 140 19.17 -2.25 8.72
CA VAL A 140 18.02 -2.71 7.93
C VAL A 140 16.92 -1.66 7.90
N VAL A 141 16.45 -1.31 6.69
CA VAL A 141 15.29 -0.45 6.49
C VAL A 141 13.99 -1.21 6.83
N LEU A 142 13.15 -0.58 7.63
CA LEU A 142 11.83 -1.08 7.98
C LEU A 142 10.76 -0.26 7.24
N ALA A 143 9.99 -0.92 6.39
CA ALA A 143 8.91 -0.30 5.66
C ALA A 143 7.54 -0.77 6.18
N THR A 144 6.53 0.10 6.12
CA THR A 144 5.14 -0.28 6.40
C THR A 144 4.24 0.00 5.22
N ASN A 145 3.33 -0.95 4.93
CA ASN A 145 2.34 -0.80 3.87
C ASN A 145 1.02 -0.17 4.36
N THR A 146 1.04 0.52 5.50
CA THR A 146 -0.16 1.20 5.99
C THR A 146 -0.74 2.14 4.93
N SER A 147 -2.06 2.25 4.90
CA SER A 147 -2.78 3.15 3.99
C SER A 147 -3.22 4.47 4.65
N THR A 148 -3.22 4.53 5.99
CA THR A 148 -3.80 5.66 6.73
C THR A 148 -3.07 6.03 8.02
N LEU A 149 -2.30 5.10 8.61
CA LEU A 149 -1.64 5.30 9.89
C LEU A 149 -0.35 6.11 9.74
N SER A 150 -0.01 6.93 10.75
CA SER A 150 1.18 7.76 10.73
C SER A 150 2.47 6.93 10.77
N ILE A 151 3.31 7.11 9.75
CA ILE A 151 4.66 6.53 9.67
C ILE A 151 5.51 6.99 10.85
N THR A 152 5.43 8.27 11.19
CA THR A 152 6.14 8.87 12.33
C THR A 152 5.76 8.19 13.64
N SER A 153 4.47 7.89 13.84
CA SER A 153 4.01 7.20 15.04
C SER A 153 4.48 5.74 15.09
N ILE A 154 4.48 5.04 13.95
CA ILE A 154 5.00 3.67 13.86
C ILE A 154 6.51 3.67 14.13
N ALA A 155 7.27 4.58 13.52
CA ALA A 155 8.71 4.71 13.71
C ALA A 155 9.12 5.06 15.15
N SER A 156 8.24 5.70 15.93
CA SER A 156 8.56 6.23 17.25
C SER A 156 8.90 5.18 18.31
N VAL A 157 8.57 3.92 18.06
CA VAL A 157 8.85 2.79 18.98
C VAL A 157 10.16 2.07 18.66
N THR A 158 10.85 2.45 17.58
CA THR A 158 12.15 1.90 17.17
C THR A 158 13.28 2.79 17.63
N ASP A 159 14.48 2.23 17.77
CA ASP A 159 15.73 2.97 18.06
C ASP A 159 16.34 3.58 16.77
N ARG A 160 15.76 3.27 15.59
CA ARG A 160 16.19 3.74 14.26
C ARG A 160 15.05 4.41 13.45
N PRO A 161 14.33 5.41 13.98
CA PRO A 161 13.19 6.02 13.29
C PRO A 161 13.57 6.67 11.93
N GLU A 162 14.86 6.95 11.69
CA GLU A 162 15.37 7.44 10.42
C GLU A 162 15.42 6.36 9.33
N LEU A 163 15.41 5.07 9.69
CA LEU A 163 15.35 3.92 8.76
C LEU A 163 13.92 3.41 8.53
N VAL A 164 12.91 4.14 8.96
CA VAL A 164 11.49 3.76 8.77
C VAL A 164 10.86 4.60 7.67
N VAL A 165 10.14 3.94 6.74
CA VAL A 165 9.47 4.57 5.59
C VAL A 165 8.12 3.90 5.31
N GLY A 166 7.17 4.63 4.75
CA GLY A 166 5.94 4.07 4.21
C GLY A 166 6.13 3.60 2.76
N LEU A 167 5.78 2.34 2.48
CA LEU A 167 5.68 1.75 1.14
C LEU A 167 4.23 1.33 0.91
N HIS A 168 3.38 2.29 0.55
CA HIS A 168 1.96 2.06 0.33
C HIS A 168 1.72 1.52 -1.07
N PHE A 169 1.72 0.19 -1.21
CA PHE A 169 1.41 -0.51 -2.44
C PHE A 169 -0.07 -0.41 -2.80
N MET A 170 -0.37 -0.35 -4.09
CA MET A 170 -1.75 -0.36 -4.59
C MET A 170 -2.24 -1.79 -4.81
N ASN A 171 -3.49 -2.07 -4.41
CA ASN A 171 -4.10 -3.40 -4.56
C ASN A 171 -4.83 -3.55 -5.92
N PRO A 172 -4.66 -4.68 -6.66
CA PRO A 172 -3.80 -5.85 -6.38
C PRO A 172 -2.31 -5.59 -6.68
N VAL A 173 -1.43 -5.90 -5.73
CA VAL A 173 0.00 -5.57 -5.81
C VAL A 173 0.68 -6.09 -7.08
N PRO A 174 0.45 -7.34 -7.54
CA PRO A 174 1.09 -7.84 -8.76
C PRO A 174 0.65 -7.13 -10.05
N ILE A 175 -0.50 -6.45 -10.03
CA ILE A 175 -1.11 -5.84 -11.23
C ILE A 175 -0.92 -4.32 -11.27
N MET A 176 -0.93 -3.68 -10.09
CA MET A 176 -0.84 -2.22 -10.00
C MET A 176 0.60 -1.75 -10.07
N ASP A 177 0.86 -0.78 -10.94
CA ASP A 177 2.23 -0.26 -11.17
C ASP A 177 2.70 0.70 -10.09
N GLY A 178 1.81 1.20 -9.24
CA GLY A 178 2.09 2.33 -8.36
C GLY A 178 2.40 1.96 -6.92
N VAL A 179 3.37 2.66 -6.32
CA VAL A 179 3.67 2.65 -4.88
C VAL A 179 3.81 4.09 -4.39
N GLU A 180 3.12 4.43 -3.33
CA GLU A 180 3.23 5.73 -2.66
C GLU A 180 4.28 5.65 -1.56
N LEU A 181 5.36 6.42 -1.70
CA LEU A 181 6.39 6.55 -0.69
C LEU A 181 5.95 7.59 0.34
N VAL A 182 5.83 7.19 1.59
CA VAL A 182 5.39 8.08 2.65
C VAL A 182 6.54 8.39 3.59
N VAL A 183 6.91 9.68 3.61
CA VAL A 183 8.07 10.17 4.34
C VAL A 183 7.65 10.61 5.75
N GLY A 184 8.09 9.87 6.77
CA GLY A 184 7.90 10.23 8.18
C GLY A 184 8.76 11.42 8.60
N GLU A 185 8.47 12.02 9.75
CA GLU A 185 9.18 13.21 10.25
C GLU A 185 10.70 13.03 10.43
N LYS A 186 11.15 11.79 10.64
CA LYS A 186 12.56 11.45 10.83
C LYS A 186 13.15 10.59 9.73
N THR A 187 12.37 10.12 8.78
CA THR A 187 12.87 9.30 7.66
C THR A 187 14.01 10.03 6.96
N ALA A 188 15.16 9.38 6.83
CA ALA A 188 16.34 9.97 6.20
C ALA A 188 16.18 10.05 4.67
N ASP A 189 16.79 11.06 4.03
CA ASP A 189 16.72 11.24 2.57
C ASP A 189 17.33 10.04 1.82
N GLU A 190 18.34 9.39 2.40
CA GLU A 190 18.95 8.17 1.88
C GLU A 190 17.97 6.98 1.87
N VAL A 191 17.11 6.88 2.89
CA VAL A 191 16.05 5.85 2.98
C VAL A 191 14.97 6.10 1.95
N VAL A 192 14.61 7.35 1.71
CA VAL A 192 13.67 7.72 0.63
C VAL A 192 14.24 7.31 -0.72
N SER A 193 15.52 7.61 -0.98
CA SER A 193 16.19 7.20 -2.22
C SER A 193 16.25 5.69 -2.38
N PHE A 194 16.61 4.97 -1.31
CA PHE A 194 16.61 3.50 -1.29
C PHE A 194 15.21 2.93 -1.59
N ALA A 195 14.17 3.49 -0.98
CA ALA A 195 12.80 3.04 -1.18
C ALA A 195 12.30 3.28 -2.60
N HIS A 196 12.73 4.38 -3.26
CA HIS A 196 12.50 4.61 -4.68
C HIS A 196 13.16 3.54 -5.54
N ASP A 197 14.45 3.31 -5.32
CA ASP A 197 15.24 2.35 -6.09
C ASP A 197 14.69 0.92 -5.90
N LEU A 198 14.34 0.53 -4.65
CA LEU A 198 13.71 -0.76 -4.37
C LEU A 198 12.37 -0.91 -5.11
N ALA A 199 11.51 0.09 -5.04
CA ALA A 199 10.21 0.03 -5.73
C ALA A 199 10.38 -0.06 -7.26
N GLU A 200 11.37 0.64 -7.85
CA GLU A 200 11.69 0.54 -9.26
C GLU A 200 12.19 -0.86 -9.63
N ASP A 201 13.03 -1.47 -8.79
CA ASP A 201 13.53 -2.84 -8.98
C ASP A 201 12.41 -3.89 -8.89
N LEU A 202 11.41 -3.63 -8.04
CA LEU A 202 10.15 -4.41 -7.99
C LEU A 202 9.20 -4.14 -9.18
N GLY A 203 9.63 -3.38 -10.20
CA GLY A 203 8.85 -3.05 -11.38
C GLY A 203 7.74 -2.01 -11.12
N LYS A 204 7.86 -1.19 -10.08
CA LYS A 204 6.86 -0.21 -9.67
C LYS A 204 7.28 1.22 -10.02
N GLN A 205 6.30 2.10 -10.15
CA GLN A 205 6.48 3.55 -10.28
C GLN A 205 6.07 4.22 -8.98
N THR A 206 6.84 5.20 -8.56
CA THR A 206 6.65 5.82 -7.25
C THR A 206 6.24 7.28 -7.35
N TRP A 207 5.58 7.76 -6.31
CA TRP A 207 5.43 9.18 -5.97
C TRP A 207 5.57 9.34 -4.47
N GLU A 208 6.06 10.50 -4.05
CA GLU A 208 6.27 10.82 -2.64
C GLU A 208 5.07 11.53 -2.04
N SER A 209 4.83 11.29 -0.76
CA SER A 209 3.96 12.11 0.09
C SER A 209 4.55 12.26 1.48
N ASP A 210 4.27 13.41 2.11
CA ASP A 210 4.53 13.59 3.53
C ASP A 210 3.59 12.68 4.35
N ASP A 211 4.01 12.32 5.57
CA ASP A 211 3.19 11.63 6.57
C ASP A 211 2.05 12.54 7.05
N LYS A 212 1.00 12.62 6.24
CA LYS A 212 -0.22 13.37 6.50
C LYS A 212 -1.44 12.45 6.33
N PRO A 213 -2.55 12.70 7.05
CA PRO A 213 -3.73 11.83 6.98
C PRO A 213 -4.21 11.56 5.56
N GLY A 214 -4.21 10.27 5.18
CA GLY A 214 -4.60 9.77 3.86
C GLY A 214 -3.57 9.94 2.75
N PHE A 215 -2.35 10.43 3.09
CA PHE A 215 -1.25 10.67 2.15
C PHE A 215 -1.71 11.47 0.92
N VAL A 216 -1.32 11.16 -0.29
CA VAL A 216 -1.87 11.77 -1.52
C VAL A 216 -3.08 10.97 -2.00
N THR A 217 -2.93 9.66 -2.11
CA THR A 217 -3.93 8.80 -2.77
C THR A 217 -5.27 8.82 -2.04
N ASN A 218 -5.31 8.41 -0.78
CA ASN A 218 -6.57 8.35 -0.03
C ASN A 218 -7.13 9.73 0.29
N ARG A 219 -6.27 10.72 0.47
CA ARG A 219 -6.66 12.12 0.69
C ARG A 219 -7.51 12.70 -0.44
N ILE A 220 -7.31 12.23 -1.67
CA ILE A 220 -8.04 12.68 -2.86
C ILE A 220 -9.13 11.67 -3.25
N LEU A 221 -8.80 10.39 -3.27
CA LEU A 221 -9.69 9.31 -3.72
C LEU A 221 -10.92 9.16 -2.83
N ILE A 222 -10.73 9.09 -1.51
CA ILE A 222 -11.84 8.84 -0.58
C ILE A 222 -12.88 9.96 -0.60
N PRO A 223 -12.53 11.26 -0.55
CA PRO A 223 -13.50 12.33 -0.75
C PRO A 223 -14.20 12.30 -2.11
N TRP A 224 -13.50 11.92 -3.19
CA TRP A 224 -14.11 11.81 -4.51
C TRP A 224 -15.17 10.70 -4.57
N VAL A 225 -14.87 9.53 -4.01
CA VAL A 225 -15.82 8.41 -3.85
C VAL A 225 -16.99 8.85 -2.97
N ASN A 226 -16.73 9.44 -1.83
CA ASN A 226 -17.72 9.89 -0.87
C ASN A 226 -18.66 10.95 -1.48
N GLU A 227 -18.15 11.85 -2.33
CA GLU A 227 -18.98 12.82 -3.04
C GLU A 227 -19.87 12.16 -4.10
N GLY A 228 -19.38 11.13 -4.80
CA GLY A 228 -20.20 10.31 -5.69
C GLY A 228 -21.37 9.64 -4.96
N ILE A 229 -21.11 9.11 -3.75
CA ILE A 229 -22.14 8.51 -2.89
C ILE A 229 -23.18 9.56 -2.45
N ARG A 230 -22.74 10.76 -2.06
CA ARG A 230 -23.65 11.88 -1.71
C ARG A 230 -24.52 12.30 -2.89
N ALA A 231 -23.92 12.49 -4.05
CA ALA A 231 -24.63 12.87 -5.25
C ALA A 231 -25.73 11.83 -5.61
N TYR A 232 -25.47 10.55 -5.38
CA TYR A 232 -26.46 9.49 -5.55
C TYR A 232 -27.58 9.57 -4.49
N ASP A 233 -27.24 9.71 -3.20
CA ASP A 233 -28.19 9.78 -2.08
C ASP A 233 -29.10 11.02 -2.19
N GLU A 234 -28.58 12.14 -2.67
CA GLU A 234 -29.29 13.40 -2.91
C GLU A 234 -30.14 13.39 -4.20
N GLY A 235 -30.03 12.35 -5.01
CA GLY A 235 -30.82 12.20 -6.24
C GLY A 235 -30.37 13.09 -7.39
N VAL A 236 -29.08 13.49 -7.42
CA VAL A 236 -28.51 14.28 -8.54
C VAL A 236 -28.62 13.51 -9.85
N ALA A 237 -28.32 12.19 -9.83
CA ALA A 237 -28.50 11.30 -10.97
C ALA A 237 -28.61 9.82 -10.53
N SER A 238 -28.90 8.93 -11.48
CA SER A 238 -28.81 7.49 -11.22
C SER A 238 -27.36 7.04 -10.99
N LYS A 239 -27.15 5.93 -10.26
CA LYS A 239 -25.78 5.37 -10.06
C LYS A 239 -25.05 5.16 -11.39
N ASN A 240 -25.74 4.66 -12.40
CA ASN A 240 -25.16 4.44 -13.72
C ASN A 240 -24.74 5.75 -14.41
N ASP A 241 -25.53 6.81 -14.26
CA ASP A 241 -25.23 8.10 -14.90
C ASP A 241 -24.11 8.84 -14.17
N ILE A 242 -24.02 8.72 -12.84
CA ILE A 242 -22.89 9.26 -12.07
C ILE A 242 -21.58 8.62 -12.54
N ASP A 243 -21.51 7.28 -12.54
CA ASP A 243 -20.30 6.57 -12.95
C ASP A 243 -19.96 6.81 -14.42
N ARG A 244 -20.96 6.76 -15.31
CA ARG A 244 -20.77 7.05 -16.72
C ARG A 244 -20.31 8.48 -16.97
N GLY A 245 -20.91 9.44 -16.24
CA GLY A 245 -20.53 10.85 -16.33
C GLY A 245 -19.06 11.07 -15.97
N MET A 246 -18.61 10.44 -14.89
CA MET A 246 -17.21 10.53 -14.45
C MET A 246 -16.27 9.82 -15.43
N LYS A 247 -16.57 8.60 -15.88
CA LYS A 247 -15.76 7.89 -16.87
C LYS A 247 -15.59 8.71 -18.17
N LEU A 248 -16.66 9.26 -18.71
CA LEU A 248 -16.63 10.01 -19.96
C LEU A 248 -16.11 11.44 -19.82
N GLY A 249 -16.38 12.08 -18.67
CA GLY A 249 -16.01 13.47 -18.43
C GLY A 249 -14.57 13.68 -17.98
N THR A 250 -13.98 12.67 -17.31
CA THR A 250 -12.63 12.77 -16.73
C THR A 250 -11.66 11.68 -17.19
N ASN A 251 -12.13 10.75 -18.02
CA ASN A 251 -11.36 9.62 -18.55
C ASN A 251 -10.79 8.68 -17.49
N VAL A 252 -11.46 8.57 -16.34
CA VAL A 252 -11.11 7.57 -15.32
C VAL A 252 -11.67 6.19 -15.72
N PRO A 253 -11.00 5.07 -15.37
CA PRO A 253 -11.42 3.72 -15.78
C PRO A 253 -12.72 3.29 -15.11
N MET A 254 -12.96 3.70 -13.86
CA MET A 254 -14.16 3.40 -13.07
C MET A 254 -14.78 4.70 -12.54
N GLY A 255 -16.12 4.73 -12.43
CA GLY A 255 -16.80 5.81 -11.73
C GLY A 255 -16.74 5.63 -10.21
N PRO A 256 -17.13 6.65 -9.41
CA PRO A 256 -16.96 6.64 -7.97
C PRO A 256 -17.71 5.53 -7.25
N LEU A 257 -18.91 5.15 -7.72
CA LEU A 257 -19.73 4.12 -7.06
C LEU A 257 -19.26 2.71 -7.41
N GLU A 258 -18.86 2.49 -8.67
CA GLU A 258 -18.23 1.25 -9.12
C GLU A 258 -16.88 1.04 -8.40
N LEU A 259 -16.08 2.10 -8.25
CA LEU A 259 -14.82 2.06 -7.53
C LEU A 259 -15.00 1.80 -6.03
N ALA A 260 -16.01 2.42 -5.40
CA ALA A 260 -16.34 2.15 -4.01
C ALA A 260 -16.65 0.66 -3.76
N ASP A 261 -17.47 0.04 -4.63
CA ASP A 261 -17.77 -1.39 -4.56
C ASP A 261 -16.52 -2.26 -4.81
N HIS A 262 -15.60 -1.79 -5.64
CA HIS A 262 -14.36 -2.50 -5.94
C HIS A 262 -13.36 -2.46 -4.77
N ILE A 263 -13.21 -1.30 -4.14
CA ILE A 263 -12.37 -1.11 -2.94
C ILE A 263 -12.95 -1.89 -1.75
N GLY A 264 -14.25 -1.84 -1.58
CA GLY A 264 -15.00 -2.30 -0.42
C GLY A 264 -15.56 -1.11 0.37
N LEU A 265 -16.88 -1.13 0.62
CA LEU A 265 -17.56 -0.01 1.26
C LEU A 265 -17.15 0.18 2.72
N ASP A 266 -16.78 -0.88 3.42
CA ASP A 266 -16.21 -0.83 4.78
C ASP A 266 -14.84 -0.13 4.77
N ILE A 267 -13.95 -0.47 3.84
CA ILE A 267 -12.64 0.19 3.69
C ILE A 267 -12.83 1.69 3.36
N CYS A 268 -13.77 2.02 2.47
CA CYS A 268 -14.10 3.41 2.16
C CYS A 268 -14.65 4.16 3.39
N LEU A 269 -15.42 3.48 4.25
CA LEU A 269 -15.95 4.05 5.47
C LEU A 269 -14.84 4.32 6.49
N ASP A 270 -14.00 3.31 6.78
CA ASP A 270 -12.91 3.42 7.75
C ASP A 270 -11.93 4.54 7.36
N ALA A 271 -11.54 4.60 6.09
CA ALA A 271 -10.68 5.67 5.58
C ALA A 271 -11.35 7.06 5.65
N SER A 272 -12.68 7.13 5.40
CA SER A 272 -13.43 8.40 5.55
C SER A 272 -13.51 8.83 7.01
N GLU A 273 -13.69 7.90 7.95
CA GLU A 273 -13.74 8.19 9.38
C GLU A 273 -12.39 8.67 9.90
N THR A 274 -11.30 8.03 9.52
CA THR A 274 -9.93 8.48 9.81
C THR A 274 -9.69 9.91 9.29
N LEU A 275 -10.01 10.18 8.03
CA LEU A 275 -9.87 11.53 7.47
C LEU A 275 -10.78 12.57 8.17
N HIS A 276 -11.96 12.16 8.62
CA HIS A 276 -12.87 13.04 9.35
C HIS A 276 -12.35 13.37 10.75
N GLU A 277 -11.82 12.40 11.48
CA GLU A 277 -11.24 12.60 12.80
C GLU A 277 -10.04 13.54 12.75
N GLU A 278 -9.13 13.33 11.80
CA GLU A 278 -7.88 14.09 11.69
C GLU A 278 -8.06 15.47 11.03
N LEU A 279 -9.01 15.62 10.11
CA LEU A 279 -9.09 16.78 9.22
C LEU A 279 -10.43 17.51 9.27
N GLY A 280 -11.40 16.97 10.02
CA GLY A 280 -12.69 17.60 10.31
C GLY A 280 -13.79 17.35 9.29
N ASP A 281 -14.91 18.07 9.47
CA ASP A 281 -16.24 17.75 8.89
C ASP A 281 -16.30 17.69 7.37
N ARG A 282 -15.36 18.30 6.65
CA ARG A 282 -15.32 18.22 5.17
C ARG A 282 -15.11 16.78 4.66
N TYR A 283 -14.56 15.91 5.51
CA TYR A 283 -14.28 14.49 5.19
C TYR A 283 -15.33 13.54 5.77
N LYS A 284 -16.34 14.06 6.45
CA LYS A 284 -17.38 13.25 7.08
C LYS A 284 -17.97 12.26 6.07
N PRO A 285 -18.05 10.96 6.40
CA PRO A 285 -18.61 9.95 5.51
C PRO A 285 -20.08 10.21 5.22
N ALA A 286 -20.49 9.90 3.99
CA ALA A 286 -21.90 9.95 3.58
C ALA A 286 -22.73 8.99 4.44
N TYR A 287 -23.94 9.42 4.83
CA TYR A 287 -24.80 8.58 5.67
C TYR A 287 -25.21 7.27 4.97
N LEU A 288 -25.41 7.34 3.66
CA LEU A 288 -25.71 6.15 2.85
C LEU A 288 -24.57 5.12 2.88
N LEU A 289 -23.29 5.56 2.91
CA LEU A 289 -22.13 4.66 3.03
C LEU A 289 -22.21 3.86 4.34
N LYS A 290 -22.45 4.54 5.47
CA LYS A 290 -22.63 3.88 6.78
C LYS A 290 -23.76 2.85 6.76
N ARG A 291 -24.91 3.23 6.21
CA ARG A 291 -26.08 2.33 6.11
C ARG A 291 -25.81 1.08 5.28
N LYS A 292 -25.07 1.21 4.18
CA LYS A 292 -24.70 0.06 3.34
C LYS A 292 -23.77 -0.90 4.07
N VAL A 293 -22.75 -0.37 4.74
CA VAL A 293 -21.84 -1.18 5.56
C VAL A 293 -22.59 -1.89 6.70
N GLU A 294 -23.47 -1.18 7.43
CA GLU A 294 -24.32 -1.76 8.47
C GLU A 294 -25.26 -2.86 7.94
N ALA A 295 -25.69 -2.75 6.67
CA ALA A 295 -26.52 -3.75 6.01
C ALA A 295 -25.75 -4.97 5.50
N GLY A 296 -24.40 -4.93 5.52
CA GLY A 296 -23.55 -5.99 4.97
C GLY A 296 -23.36 -5.88 3.45
N ASP A 297 -23.81 -4.80 2.82
CA ASP A 297 -23.57 -4.48 1.42
C ASP A 297 -22.14 -3.89 1.28
N LEU A 298 -21.13 -4.76 1.21
CA LEU A 298 -19.71 -4.34 1.22
C LEU A 298 -19.10 -4.18 -0.18
N GLY A 299 -19.90 -4.26 -1.22
CA GLY A 299 -19.45 -4.20 -2.60
C GLY A 299 -19.13 -5.56 -3.19
N LYS A 300 -18.17 -5.62 -4.11
CA LYS A 300 -17.83 -6.82 -4.87
C LYS A 300 -17.52 -8.02 -3.99
N LYS A 301 -16.83 -7.83 -2.86
CA LYS A 301 -16.46 -8.91 -1.94
C LYS A 301 -17.62 -9.60 -1.23
N SER A 302 -18.77 -8.91 -1.09
CA SER A 302 -20.00 -9.48 -0.52
C SER A 302 -21.05 -9.84 -1.57
N GLY A 303 -20.76 -9.59 -2.86
CA GLY A 303 -21.68 -9.78 -3.98
C GLY A 303 -22.71 -8.65 -4.16
N SER A 304 -22.76 -7.69 -3.25
CA SER A 304 -23.70 -6.56 -3.28
C SER A 304 -23.09 -5.30 -2.69
N GLY A 305 -23.31 -4.16 -3.33
CA GLY A 305 -22.89 -2.83 -2.90
C GLY A 305 -23.81 -1.78 -3.51
N PHE A 306 -23.28 -0.84 -4.28
CA PHE A 306 -24.07 0.00 -5.18
C PHE A 306 -24.55 -0.80 -6.38
N TYR A 307 -23.82 -1.85 -6.75
CA TYR A 307 -24.14 -2.80 -7.82
C TYR A 307 -24.28 -4.22 -7.26
N GLU A 308 -24.82 -5.13 -8.09
CA GLU A 308 -24.88 -6.57 -7.83
C GLU A 308 -23.78 -7.26 -8.65
N TYR A 309 -23.13 -8.28 -8.08
CA TYR A 309 -21.98 -8.98 -8.65
C TYR A 309 -22.17 -10.50 -8.66
#